data_5ffde22d67ea78a327bf579d1347d930
#
_entry.id   5ffde22d67ea78a327bf579d1347d930
#
_cell.length_a   1.000
_cell.length_b   1.000
_cell.length_c   1.000
_cell.angle_alpha   90.00
_cell.angle_beta   90.00
_cell.angle_gamma   90.00
#
_symmetry.space_group_name_H-M   'P 1'
#
loop_
_entity.id
_entity.type
_entity.pdbx_description
1 polymer ?
#
loop_
_entity_poly.entity_id
_entity_poly.type
_entity_poly.pdbx_seq_one_letter_code
_entity_poly.pdbx_strand_id
1 'polypeptide(L)'
;VLRPLVPALLLVAVSHAAASQALPESQALPEAPACRALFADGRAPTLTNPKLADRAVPLCFEAFAVLHSGVSRTPLYAAERLTRRSVSAARRVERADAFHDEDRLPEDDRASLADYLRSGYDRGHLAPAGDMPSAVAQAESFSLANIVPQNRAVNRGLWAAIEESVRRLASERGEIFVVTGPIFEGRSVGAIKGRVLVPTQMFKAIYDPRTGEAGAYLVPNAAGAEWRAVSLATLRETAGLDVFPALPEASKAKAMALPEPQEFSRGGPESFADFLKQLAVDVLRRLWSELMRAIF
;
A
#
# COMPACT_ATOMS: atom_id res chain seq x y z
N VAL A 1 -50.69 44.27 -44.71
CA VAL A 1 -49.73 44.28 -43.65
C VAL A 1 -49.54 42.82 -43.22
N LEU A 2 -48.55 42.13 -43.79
CA LEU A 2 -48.18 40.74 -43.38
C LEU A 2 -47.22 40.81 -42.17
N ARG A 3 -47.51 40.10 -41.12
CA ARG A 3 -46.61 39.84 -39.99
C ARG A 3 -45.86 38.54 -40.26
N PRO A 4 -44.52 38.48 -40.05
CA PRO A 4 -43.79 37.21 -40.15
C PRO A 4 -43.95 36.37 -38.88
N LEU A 5 -44.24 35.09 -39.09
CA LEU A 5 -44.20 34.03 -38.06
C LEU A 5 -42.75 33.66 -37.81
N VAL A 6 -42.30 33.84 -36.57
CA VAL A 6 -40.98 33.34 -36.08
C VAL A 6 -41.18 31.93 -35.50
N PRO A 7 -40.46 30.90 -35.97
CA PRO A 7 -40.55 29.57 -35.35
C PRO A 7 -39.76 29.55 -34.04
N ALA A 8 -40.42 29.14 -32.96
CA ALA A 8 -39.78 28.86 -31.68
C ALA A 8 -38.98 27.54 -31.77
N LEU A 9 -37.65 27.64 -31.65
CA LEU A 9 -36.78 26.48 -31.53
C LEU A 9 -36.85 25.95 -30.10
N LEU A 10 -37.48 24.78 -29.90
CA LEU A 10 -37.42 24.05 -28.64
C LEU A 10 -36.03 23.41 -28.50
N LEU A 11 -35.18 23.95 -27.60
CA LEU A 11 -33.96 23.28 -27.14
C LEU A 11 -34.35 22.18 -26.16
N VAL A 12 -34.25 20.92 -26.60
CA VAL A 12 -34.32 19.76 -25.72
C VAL A 12 -32.94 19.57 -25.06
N ALA A 13 -32.84 19.94 -23.80
CA ALA A 13 -31.64 19.63 -23.00
C ALA A 13 -31.64 18.15 -22.68
N VAL A 14 -30.77 17.37 -23.33
CA VAL A 14 -30.49 15.97 -22.98
C VAL A 14 -29.53 15.95 -21.81
N SER A 15 -30.06 15.74 -20.63
CA SER A 15 -29.26 15.50 -19.43
C SER A 15 -28.61 14.12 -19.54
N HIS A 16 -27.31 14.08 -19.82
CA HIS A 16 -26.53 12.86 -19.70
C HIS A 16 -26.24 12.60 -18.22
N ALA A 17 -27.09 11.79 -17.59
CA ALA A 17 -26.74 11.17 -16.32
C ALA A 17 -25.59 10.18 -16.57
N ALA A 18 -24.38 10.49 -16.07
CA ALA A 18 -23.28 9.55 -16.06
C ALA A 18 -23.69 8.37 -15.15
N ALA A 19 -24.09 7.27 -15.78
CA ALA A 19 -24.32 6.03 -15.07
C ALA A 19 -22.97 5.56 -14.51
N SER A 20 -22.82 5.56 -13.18
CA SER A 20 -21.73 4.86 -12.50
C SER A 20 -21.84 3.38 -12.87
N GLN A 21 -20.97 2.91 -13.75
CA GLN A 21 -20.90 1.49 -14.08
C GLN A 21 -20.38 0.75 -12.84
N ALA A 22 -21.26 -0.01 -12.20
CA ALA A 22 -20.85 -0.97 -11.19
C ALA A 22 -19.85 -1.94 -11.81
N LEU A 23 -18.80 -2.29 -11.05
CA LEU A 23 -17.85 -3.34 -11.46
C LEU A 23 -18.64 -4.62 -11.79
N PRO A 24 -18.23 -5.39 -12.82
CA PRO A 24 -18.85 -6.68 -13.08
C PRO A 24 -18.77 -7.57 -11.83
N GLU A 25 -19.78 -8.39 -11.60
CA GLU A 25 -19.97 -9.22 -10.39
C GLU A 25 -18.74 -10.11 -10.07
N SER A 26 -17.95 -10.47 -11.08
CA SER A 26 -16.69 -11.20 -10.96
C SER A 26 -15.55 -10.42 -10.29
N GLN A 27 -15.71 -9.11 -10.10
CA GLN A 27 -14.70 -8.22 -9.46
C GLN A 27 -15.15 -7.77 -8.06
N ALA A 28 -16.31 -8.23 -7.60
CA ALA A 28 -16.74 -8.01 -6.23
C ALA A 28 -15.87 -8.85 -5.28
N LEU A 29 -15.30 -8.20 -4.27
CA LEU A 29 -14.62 -8.94 -3.19
C LEU A 29 -15.58 -9.95 -2.56
N PRO A 30 -15.06 -11.10 -2.10
CA PRO A 30 -15.88 -12.07 -1.36
C PRO A 30 -16.67 -11.33 -0.27
N GLU A 31 -17.98 -11.57 -0.20
CA GLU A 31 -18.87 -10.94 0.80
C GLU A 31 -18.60 -11.36 2.25
N ALA A 32 -17.48 -12.06 2.50
CA ALA A 32 -17.07 -12.48 3.82
C ALA A 32 -16.95 -11.25 4.77
N PRO A 33 -17.59 -11.26 5.94
CA PRO A 33 -17.55 -10.15 6.89
C PRO A 33 -16.13 -9.74 7.28
N ALA A 34 -15.20 -10.70 7.34
CA ALA A 34 -13.79 -10.48 7.62
C ALA A 34 -13.12 -9.58 6.58
N CYS A 35 -13.39 -9.78 5.27
CA CYS A 35 -12.88 -8.94 4.21
C CYS A 35 -13.44 -7.52 4.28
N ARG A 36 -14.73 -7.36 4.56
CA ARG A 36 -15.37 -6.05 4.67
C ARG A 36 -14.76 -5.20 5.79
N ALA A 37 -14.34 -5.82 6.88
CA ALA A 37 -13.73 -5.13 8.02
C ALA A 37 -12.36 -4.50 7.70
N LEU A 38 -11.72 -4.87 6.59
CA LEU A 38 -10.45 -4.30 6.13
C LEU A 38 -10.62 -2.96 5.40
N PHE A 39 -11.85 -2.61 5.03
CA PHE A 39 -12.17 -1.40 4.29
C PHE A 39 -12.91 -0.37 5.15
N ALA A 40 -12.60 0.90 4.94
CA ALA A 40 -13.36 2.00 5.56
C ALA A 40 -14.84 1.88 5.20
N ASP A 41 -15.71 1.90 6.21
CA ASP A 41 -17.17 1.71 6.08
C ASP A 41 -17.57 0.43 5.31
N GLY A 42 -16.69 -0.58 5.31
CA GLY A 42 -16.90 -1.84 4.62
C GLY A 42 -16.93 -1.73 3.09
N ARG A 43 -16.43 -0.63 2.52
CA ARG A 43 -16.44 -0.37 1.07
C ARG A 43 -15.03 -0.47 0.50
N ALA A 44 -14.84 -1.42 -0.41
CA ALA A 44 -13.59 -1.58 -1.14
C ALA A 44 -13.28 -0.36 -2.03
N PRO A 45 -11.99 -0.08 -2.30
CA PRO A 45 -11.58 0.91 -3.29
C PRO A 45 -12.27 0.70 -4.65
N THR A 46 -12.61 1.78 -5.33
CA THR A 46 -13.33 1.74 -6.62
C THR A 46 -12.42 2.21 -7.75
N LEU A 47 -12.33 1.41 -8.82
CA LEU A 47 -11.60 1.81 -10.02
C LEU A 47 -12.33 2.95 -10.73
N THR A 48 -11.66 4.08 -10.93
CA THR A 48 -12.18 5.23 -11.70
C THR A 48 -11.68 5.21 -13.14
N ASN A 49 -10.60 4.46 -13.41
CA ASN A 49 -10.12 4.15 -14.74
C ASN A 49 -10.58 2.73 -15.13
N PRO A 50 -11.56 2.58 -16.07
CA PRO A 50 -12.10 1.28 -16.42
C PRO A 50 -11.09 0.32 -17.07
N LYS A 51 -9.99 0.84 -17.61
CA LYS A 51 -8.90 0.01 -18.18
C LYS A 51 -8.19 -0.85 -17.13
N LEU A 52 -8.27 -0.47 -15.86
CA LEU A 52 -7.69 -1.25 -14.76
C LEU A 52 -8.54 -2.46 -14.37
N ALA A 53 -9.80 -2.52 -14.83
CA ALA A 53 -10.73 -3.59 -14.49
C ALA A 53 -10.48 -4.90 -15.25
N ASP A 54 -9.74 -4.84 -16.37
CA ASP A 54 -9.46 -6.04 -17.17
C ASP A 54 -8.62 -7.05 -16.38
N ARG A 55 -9.10 -8.30 -16.34
CA ARG A 55 -8.48 -9.42 -15.60
C ARG A 55 -8.14 -9.09 -14.13
N ALA A 56 -8.94 -8.21 -13.50
CA ALA A 56 -8.79 -7.91 -12.09
C ALA A 56 -9.48 -8.97 -11.22
N VAL A 57 -8.75 -9.52 -10.24
CA VAL A 57 -9.20 -10.58 -9.35
C VAL A 57 -9.08 -10.13 -7.90
N PRO A 58 -10.18 -10.09 -7.13
CA PRO A 58 -10.14 -9.75 -5.72
C PRO A 58 -9.71 -10.96 -4.89
N LEU A 59 -8.79 -10.73 -3.96
CA LEU A 59 -8.28 -11.72 -3.02
C LEU A 59 -8.43 -11.23 -1.59
N CYS A 60 -8.91 -12.09 -0.72
CA CYS A 60 -9.01 -11.83 0.72
C CYS A 60 -8.02 -12.70 1.49
N PHE A 61 -7.33 -12.07 2.43
CA PHE A 61 -6.38 -12.68 3.35
C PHE A 61 -6.81 -12.38 4.79
N GLU A 62 -6.12 -12.94 5.78
CA GLU A 62 -6.50 -12.77 7.19
C GLU A 62 -6.48 -11.32 7.64
N ALA A 63 -5.45 -10.53 7.26
CA ALA A 63 -5.23 -9.18 7.74
C ALA A 63 -5.22 -8.09 6.65
N PHE A 64 -5.38 -8.47 5.39
CA PHE A 64 -5.41 -7.54 4.26
C PHE A 64 -6.23 -8.12 3.10
N ALA A 65 -6.62 -7.24 2.18
CA ALA A 65 -7.30 -7.62 0.95
C ALA A 65 -6.58 -6.98 -0.25
N VAL A 66 -6.56 -7.67 -1.38
CA VAL A 66 -5.89 -7.25 -2.61
C VAL A 66 -6.88 -7.26 -3.77
N LEU A 67 -6.77 -6.27 -4.66
CA LEU A 67 -7.28 -6.39 -6.02
C LEU A 67 -6.07 -6.62 -6.93
N HIS A 68 -5.93 -7.83 -7.45
CA HIS A 68 -4.83 -8.21 -8.34
C HIS A 68 -5.20 -7.95 -9.81
N SER A 69 -4.24 -7.53 -10.64
CA SER A 69 -4.40 -7.36 -12.08
C SER A 69 -3.61 -8.42 -12.85
N GLY A 70 -4.29 -9.25 -13.64
CA GLY A 70 -3.65 -10.15 -14.57
C GLY A 70 -2.93 -9.45 -15.73
N VAL A 71 -3.28 -8.19 -16.01
CA VAL A 71 -2.59 -7.39 -17.04
C VAL A 71 -1.19 -6.98 -16.59
N SER A 72 -1.08 -6.41 -15.40
CA SER A 72 0.22 -5.99 -14.83
C SER A 72 0.95 -7.12 -14.11
N ARG A 73 0.25 -8.19 -13.74
CA ARG A 73 0.69 -9.27 -12.85
C ARG A 73 1.18 -8.74 -11.49
N THR A 74 0.53 -7.67 -11.04
CA THR A 74 0.77 -7.03 -9.75
C THR A 74 -0.55 -6.68 -9.09
N PRO A 75 -0.59 -6.46 -7.76
CA PRO A 75 -1.77 -5.86 -7.15
C PRO A 75 -1.99 -4.43 -7.69
N LEU A 76 -3.26 -4.04 -7.88
CA LEU A 76 -3.67 -2.65 -8.09
C LEU A 76 -3.74 -1.91 -6.77
N TYR A 77 -4.10 -2.63 -5.71
CA TYR A 77 -4.01 -2.17 -4.33
C TYR A 77 -3.98 -3.34 -3.35
N ALA A 78 -3.44 -3.06 -2.16
CA ALA A 78 -3.70 -3.81 -0.93
C ALA A 78 -4.36 -2.88 0.09
N ALA A 79 -5.39 -3.37 0.79
CA ALA A 79 -6.12 -2.63 1.82
C ALA A 79 -5.96 -3.32 3.18
N GLU A 80 -5.75 -2.52 4.23
CA GLU A 80 -5.51 -2.97 5.59
C GLU A 80 -6.29 -2.10 6.58
N ARG A 81 -6.69 -2.69 7.69
CA ARG A 81 -7.16 -1.99 8.87
C ARG A 81 -6.14 -2.16 9.98
N LEU A 82 -5.40 -1.12 10.29
CA LEU A 82 -4.39 -1.11 11.34
C LEU A 82 -4.98 -0.55 12.64
N THR A 83 -4.81 -1.31 13.71
CA THR A 83 -5.20 -0.90 15.05
C THR A 83 -3.99 -0.93 15.98
N ARG A 84 -4.04 -0.19 17.08
CA ARG A 84 -3.01 -0.30 18.14
C ARG A 84 -2.78 -1.74 18.56
N ARG A 85 -3.84 -2.54 18.64
CA ARG A 85 -3.76 -3.96 19.01
C ARG A 85 -3.07 -4.80 17.95
N SER A 86 -3.45 -4.65 16.67
CA SER A 86 -2.83 -5.42 15.57
C SER A 86 -1.36 -5.07 15.40
N VAL A 87 -0.99 -3.78 15.44
CA VAL A 87 0.41 -3.33 15.38
C VAL A 87 1.22 -3.88 16.56
N SER A 88 0.66 -3.86 17.79
CA SER A 88 1.34 -4.45 18.94
C SER A 88 1.49 -5.98 18.84
N ALA A 89 0.53 -6.67 18.20
CA ALA A 89 0.63 -8.09 17.94
C ALA A 89 1.71 -8.39 16.89
N ALA A 90 1.74 -7.63 15.79
CA ALA A 90 2.69 -7.79 14.69
C ALA A 90 4.15 -7.70 15.15
N ARG A 91 4.46 -6.83 16.12
CA ARG A 91 5.82 -6.70 16.71
C ARG A 91 6.32 -7.97 17.40
N ARG A 92 5.45 -8.91 17.72
CA ARG A 92 5.79 -10.20 18.38
C ARG A 92 5.89 -11.36 17.41
N VAL A 93 5.49 -11.15 16.15
CA VAL A 93 5.57 -12.18 15.11
C VAL A 93 7.00 -12.20 14.57
N GLU A 94 7.65 -13.35 14.68
CA GLU A 94 8.96 -13.55 14.09
C GLU A 94 8.85 -13.56 12.57
N ARG A 95 9.74 -12.80 11.88
CA ARG A 95 9.71 -12.68 10.43
C ARG A 95 10.28 -13.94 9.77
N ALA A 96 9.46 -14.59 8.95
CA ALA A 96 9.82 -15.71 8.10
C ALA A 96 9.61 -15.34 6.64
N ASP A 97 10.68 -15.06 5.89
CA ASP A 97 10.65 -14.68 4.48
C ASP A 97 10.30 -15.90 3.61
N ALA A 98 9.02 -16.10 3.32
CA ALA A 98 8.50 -17.26 2.58
C ALA A 98 7.70 -16.82 1.34
N PHE A 99 8.33 -16.05 0.44
CA PHE A 99 7.68 -15.64 -0.81
C PHE A 99 7.22 -16.84 -1.63
N HIS A 100 5.99 -16.77 -2.14
CA HIS A 100 5.36 -17.84 -2.91
C HIS A 100 4.43 -17.28 -4.00
N ASP A 101 4.21 -18.08 -5.04
CA ASP A 101 3.26 -17.78 -6.09
C ASP A 101 1.83 -17.87 -5.51
N GLU A 102 0.88 -17.12 -6.09
CA GLU A 102 -0.51 -17.11 -5.65
C GLU A 102 -1.33 -18.10 -6.50
N ASP A 103 -1.59 -19.27 -5.96
CA ASP A 103 -2.26 -20.36 -6.71
C ASP A 103 -3.76 -20.14 -6.97
N ARG A 104 -4.38 -19.17 -6.29
CA ARG A 104 -5.77 -18.77 -6.58
C ARG A 104 -5.90 -17.95 -7.87
N LEU A 105 -4.77 -17.47 -8.41
CA LEU A 105 -4.72 -16.74 -9.68
C LEU A 105 -4.36 -17.67 -10.84
N PRO A 106 -4.92 -17.45 -12.05
CA PRO A 106 -4.47 -18.14 -13.25
C PRO A 106 -2.96 -17.95 -13.48
N GLU A 107 -2.28 -18.98 -13.97
CA GLU A 107 -0.81 -18.96 -14.19
C GLU A 107 -0.38 -17.81 -15.12
N ASP A 108 -1.15 -17.54 -16.16
CA ASP A 108 -0.86 -16.45 -17.11
C ASP A 108 -1.07 -15.05 -16.51
N ASP A 109 -1.84 -14.95 -15.43
CA ASP A 109 -2.22 -13.68 -14.79
C ASP A 109 -1.43 -13.38 -13.52
N ARG A 110 -0.60 -14.30 -13.05
CA ARG A 110 0.21 -14.13 -11.83
C ARG A 110 1.69 -13.91 -12.12
N ALA A 111 2.38 -13.24 -11.21
CA ALA A 111 3.83 -13.24 -11.15
C ALA A 111 4.32 -14.55 -10.54
N SER A 112 5.53 -14.97 -10.91
CA SER A 112 6.25 -16.10 -10.33
C SER A 112 7.54 -15.66 -9.65
N LEU A 113 8.08 -16.48 -8.75
CA LEU A 113 9.39 -16.24 -8.14
C LEU A 113 10.51 -16.13 -9.18
N ALA A 114 10.39 -16.83 -10.31
CA ALA A 114 11.34 -16.79 -11.42
C ALA A 114 11.39 -15.41 -12.11
N ASP A 115 10.27 -14.67 -12.14
CA ASP A 115 10.22 -13.33 -12.72
C ASP A 115 11.11 -12.34 -11.96
N TYR A 116 11.22 -12.48 -10.64
CA TYR A 116 12.03 -11.61 -9.78
C TYR A 116 13.51 -12.00 -9.74
N LEU A 117 13.86 -13.23 -10.15
CA LEU A 117 15.23 -13.71 -10.10
C LEU A 117 16.15 -12.88 -11.02
N ARG A 118 17.15 -12.22 -10.42
CA ARG A 118 18.10 -11.33 -11.14
C ARG A 118 17.43 -10.19 -11.93
N SER A 119 16.24 -9.76 -11.50
CA SER A 119 15.50 -8.66 -12.14
C SER A 119 16.09 -7.27 -11.88
N GLY A 120 16.93 -7.11 -10.84
CA GLY A 120 17.41 -5.82 -10.37
C GLY A 120 16.47 -5.12 -9.38
N TYR A 121 15.25 -5.64 -9.20
CA TYR A 121 14.25 -5.12 -8.27
C TYR A 121 14.12 -6.01 -7.03
N ASP A 122 13.69 -5.42 -5.93
CA ASP A 122 13.23 -6.14 -4.76
C ASP A 122 11.76 -6.55 -4.94
N ARG A 123 11.34 -7.57 -4.19
CA ARG A 123 9.93 -7.93 -4.01
C ARG A 123 9.33 -7.00 -2.95
N GLY A 124 8.79 -5.87 -3.40
CA GLY A 124 8.19 -4.85 -2.54
C GLY A 124 6.77 -5.19 -2.14
N HIS A 125 6.49 -5.21 -0.83
CA HIS A 125 5.16 -5.45 -0.31
C HIS A 125 4.26 -4.22 -0.45
N LEU A 126 2.96 -4.42 -0.70
CA LEU A 126 1.95 -3.39 -0.50
C LEU A 126 1.43 -3.41 0.94
N ALA A 127 0.92 -4.57 1.41
CA ALA A 127 0.65 -4.85 2.82
C ALA A 127 1.91 -5.47 3.44
N PRO A 128 2.68 -4.75 4.29
CA PRO A 128 3.98 -5.20 4.73
C PRO A 128 3.90 -6.30 5.79
N ALA A 129 4.84 -7.25 5.75
CA ALA A 129 4.93 -8.32 6.74
C ALA A 129 5.02 -7.81 8.18
N GLY A 130 5.54 -6.59 8.39
CA GLY A 130 5.61 -5.94 9.70
C GLY A 130 4.27 -5.45 10.27
N ASP A 131 3.20 -5.47 9.49
CA ASP A 131 1.85 -5.08 9.91
C ASP A 131 0.99 -6.30 10.30
N MET A 132 1.49 -7.51 10.03
CA MET A 132 0.73 -8.75 10.16
C MET A 132 0.68 -9.26 11.59
N PRO A 133 -0.53 -9.37 12.20
CA PRO A 133 -0.69 -9.65 13.63
C PRO A 133 -0.52 -11.12 14.01
N SER A 134 -0.38 -12.02 13.05
CA SER A 134 -0.22 -13.46 13.24
C SER A 134 0.80 -14.05 12.28
N ALA A 135 1.30 -15.25 12.57
CA ALA A 135 2.19 -15.97 11.67
C ALA A 135 1.49 -16.36 10.35
N VAL A 136 0.19 -16.62 10.40
CA VAL A 136 -0.62 -16.94 9.20
C VAL A 136 -0.72 -15.70 8.32
N ALA A 137 -1.18 -14.56 8.86
CA ALA A 137 -1.25 -13.31 8.11
C ALA A 137 0.11 -12.89 7.54
N GLN A 138 1.19 -13.13 8.31
CA GLN A 138 2.54 -12.83 7.82
C GLN A 138 2.95 -13.73 6.66
N ALA A 139 2.70 -15.03 6.73
CA ALA A 139 2.94 -15.95 5.62
C ALA A 139 2.15 -15.54 4.37
N GLU A 140 0.87 -15.20 4.52
CA GLU A 140 0.02 -14.70 3.45
C GLU A 140 0.56 -13.41 2.80
N SER A 141 1.18 -12.51 3.59
CA SER A 141 1.75 -11.26 3.06
C SER A 141 2.87 -11.48 2.04
N PHE A 142 3.53 -12.64 2.06
CA PHE A 142 4.55 -13.04 1.11
C PHE A 142 4.02 -13.63 -0.20
N SER A 143 2.69 -13.75 -0.37
CA SER A 143 2.08 -14.05 -1.66
C SER A 143 2.47 -13.02 -2.70
N LEU A 144 2.90 -13.46 -3.90
CA LEU A 144 3.25 -12.54 -5.00
C LEU A 144 2.06 -11.70 -5.49
N ALA A 145 0.82 -12.04 -5.11
CA ALA A 145 -0.34 -11.19 -5.34
C ALA A 145 -0.31 -9.87 -4.55
N ASN A 146 0.52 -9.78 -3.49
CA ASN A 146 0.74 -8.59 -2.66
C ASN A 146 2.04 -7.83 -3.01
N ILE A 147 2.75 -8.25 -4.06
CA ILE A 147 4.13 -7.84 -4.34
C ILE A 147 4.22 -7.08 -5.66
N VAL A 148 5.08 -6.06 -5.67
CA VAL A 148 5.46 -5.31 -6.87
C VAL A 148 6.97 -5.27 -7.05
N PRO A 149 7.48 -5.14 -8.30
CA PRO A 149 8.89 -4.83 -8.53
C PRO A 149 9.21 -3.43 -8.00
N GLN A 150 9.94 -3.35 -6.89
CA GLN A 150 10.28 -2.10 -6.22
C GLN A 150 11.77 -1.80 -6.30
N ASN A 151 12.12 -0.54 -6.56
CA ASN A 151 13.51 -0.09 -6.50
C ASN A 151 14.10 -0.41 -5.13
N ARG A 152 15.28 -1.03 -5.13
CA ARG A 152 15.92 -1.55 -3.92
C ARG A 152 16.20 -0.48 -2.87
N ALA A 153 16.68 0.69 -3.30
CA ALA A 153 16.96 1.79 -2.37
C ALA A 153 15.66 2.36 -1.76
N VAL A 154 14.61 2.50 -2.56
CA VAL A 154 13.28 2.93 -2.07
C VAL A 154 12.71 1.90 -1.10
N ASN A 155 12.66 0.62 -1.48
CA ASN A 155 12.07 -0.44 -0.66
C ASN A 155 12.71 -0.56 0.72
N ARG A 156 14.05 -0.49 0.77
CA ARG A 156 14.82 -0.69 2.02
C ARG A 156 15.05 0.57 2.85
N GLY A 157 14.86 1.75 2.26
CA GLY A 157 15.02 3.07 2.88
C GLY A 157 13.70 3.78 3.10
N LEU A 158 13.39 4.75 2.25
CA LEU A 158 12.24 5.64 2.39
C LEU A 158 10.90 4.90 2.57
N TRP A 159 10.66 3.81 1.80
CA TRP A 159 9.40 3.08 1.90
C TRP A 159 9.25 2.38 3.25
N ALA A 160 10.30 1.72 3.73
CA ALA A 160 10.31 1.12 5.07
C ALA A 160 10.11 2.17 6.19
N ALA A 161 10.63 3.39 6.02
CA ALA A 161 10.42 4.50 6.94
C ALA A 161 8.97 4.99 6.94
N ILE A 162 8.32 5.06 5.76
CA ILE A 162 6.89 5.37 5.63
C ILE A 162 6.05 4.32 6.35
N GLU A 163 6.31 3.03 6.12
CA GLU A 163 5.59 1.93 6.77
C GLU A 163 5.67 2.01 8.30
N GLU A 164 6.86 2.29 8.86
CA GLU A 164 7.00 2.46 10.32
C GLU A 164 6.28 3.71 10.83
N SER A 165 6.28 4.80 10.06
CA SER A 165 5.53 6.02 10.40
C SER A 165 4.03 5.78 10.44
N VAL A 166 3.51 4.95 9.51
CA VAL A 166 2.10 4.52 9.48
C VAL A 166 1.76 3.64 10.67
N ARG A 167 2.62 2.69 11.08
CA ARG A 167 2.43 1.87 12.30
C ARG A 167 2.39 2.73 13.56
N ARG A 168 3.28 3.75 13.66
CA ARG A 168 3.23 4.69 14.80
C ARG A 168 1.92 5.45 14.81
N LEU A 169 1.50 6.00 13.65
CA LEU A 169 0.23 6.70 13.54
C LEU A 169 -0.96 5.82 13.96
N ALA A 170 -1.01 4.55 13.52
CA ALA A 170 -2.03 3.58 13.94
C ALA A 170 -2.04 3.37 15.47
N SER A 171 -0.85 3.27 16.07
CA SER A 171 -0.70 3.11 17.51
C SER A 171 -1.16 4.34 18.29
N GLU A 172 -0.89 5.55 17.79
CA GLU A 172 -1.28 6.83 18.39
C GLU A 172 -2.79 7.09 18.24
N ARG A 173 -3.31 6.92 17.03
CA ARG A 173 -4.71 7.19 16.69
C ARG A 173 -5.66 6.08 17.17
N GLY A 174 -5.13 4.88 17.45
CA GLY A 174 -5.90 3.72 17.87
C GLY A 174 -6.37 2.84 16.72
N GLU A 175 -6.79 3.44 15.61
CA GLU A 175 -7.24 2.80 14.38
C GLU A 175 -7.04 3.72 13.18
N ILE A 176 -6.58 3.15 12.06
CA ILE A 176 -6.55 3.78 10.73
C ILE A 176 -6.84 2.74 9.66
N PHE A 177 -7.35 3.20 8.52
CA PHE A 177 -7.43 2.40 7.29
C PHE A 177 -6.32 2.80 6.34
N VAL A 178 -5.70 1.83 5.70
CA VAL A 178 -4.56 2.02 4.79
C VAL A 178 -4.86 1.35 3.46
N VAL A 179 -4.63 2.06 2.36
CA VAL A 179 -4.66 1.49 1.00
C VAL A 179 -3.34 1.82 0.33
N THR A 180 -2.62 0.80 -0.07
CA THR A 180 -1.31 0.90 -0.73
C THR A 180 -1.41 0.40 -2.14
N GLY A 181 -0.77 1.07 -3.10
CA GLY A 181 -0.80 0.60 -4.48
C GLY A 181 0.29 1.18 -5.37
N PRO A 182 0.50 0.55 -6.54
CA PRO A 182 1.36 1.04 -7.59
C PRO A 182 0.65 2.08 -8.47
N ILE A 183 1.42 2.91 -9.13
CA ILE A 183 0.99 3.78 -10.22
C ILE A 183 1.87 3.49 -11.44
N PHE A 184 1.24 3.38 -12.61
CA PHE A 184 1.88 3.12 -13.88
C PHE A 184 1.65 4.31 -14.83
N GLU A 185 2.57 5.25 -14.87
CA GLU A 185 2.49 6.45 -15.68
C GLU A 185 3.57 6.47 -16.77
N GLY A 186 3.28 7.17 -17.87
CA GLY A 186 4.22 7.39 -18.95
C GLY A 186 3.93 6.58 -20.22
N ARG A 187 4.68 6.87 -21.27
CA ARG A 187 4.48 6.26 -22.59
C ARG A 187 5.02 4.82 -22.68
N SER A 188 5.97 4.48 -21.85
CA SER A 188 6.53 3.13 -21.73
C SER A 188 6.73 2.78 -20.27
N VAL A 189 5.96 1.81 -19.78
CA VAL A 189 6.15 1.22 -18.47
C VAL A 189 7.08 0.02 -18.59
N GLY A 190 8.14 -0.02 -17.79
CA GLY A 190 9.07 -1.15 -17.77
C GLY A 190 8.42 -2.43 -17.26
N ALA A 191 8.98 -3.58 -17.62
CA ALA A 191 8.55 -4.88 -17.11
C ALA A 191 9.75 -5.77 -16.78
N ILE A 192 9.73 -6.45 -15.62
CA ILE A 192 10.70 -7.51 -15.35
C ILE A 192 10.35 -8.74 -16.18
N LYS A 193 11.38 -9.36 -16.79
CA LYS A 193 11.23 -10.50 -17.72
C LYS A 193 10.21 -10.29 -18.85
N GLY A 194 9.87 -9.03 -19.17
CA GLY A 194 8.83 -8.69 -20.14
C GLY A 194 7.41 -9.06 -19.72
N ARG A 195 7.19 -9.41 -18.45
CA ARG A 195 5.91 -9.96 -17.94
C ARG A 195 5.28 -9.12 -16.84
N VAL A 196 6.01 -8.83 -15.76
CA VAL A 196 5.48 -8.14 -14.58
C VAL A 196 5.81 -6.66 -14.67
N LEU A 197 4.80 -5.80 -14.74
CA LEU A 197 5.00 -4.36 -14.88
C LEU A 197 5.70 -3.76 -13.67
N VAL A 198 6.62 -2.83 -13.93
CA VAL A 198 7.34 -2.08 -12.91
C VAL A 198 6.61 -0.77 -12.64
N PRO A 199 6.13 -0.52 -11.42
CA PRO A 199 5.50 0.76 -11.08
C PRO A 199 6.46 1.93 -11.30
N THR A 200 5.95 3.04 -11.80
CA THR A 200 6.68 4.31 -11.86
C THR A 200 6.66 5.05 -10.53
N GLN A 201 5.57 4.89 -9.78
CA GLN A 201 5.38 5.46 -8.44
C GLN A 201 4.64 4.45 -7.56
N MET A 202 4.74 4.66 -6.25
CA MET A 202 3.99 3.95 -5.22
C MET A 202 3.20 4.95 -4.39
N PHE A 203 2.01 4.58 -3.94
CA PHE A 203 1.28 5.37 -2.96
C PHE A 203 0.94 4.55 -1.71
N LYS A 204 0.79 5.24 -0.58
CA LYS A 204 0.21 4.70 0.65
C LYS A 204 -0.78 5.72 1.20
N ALA A 205 -2.07 5.46 0.99
CA ALA A 205 -3.18 6.30 1.42
C ALA A 205 -3.64 5.89 2.82
N ILE A 206 -3.98 6.88 3.65
CA ILE A 206 -4.37 6.72 5.04
C ILE A 206 -5.67 7.45 5.28
N TYR A 207 -6.56 6.84 6.06
CA TYR A 207 -7.77 7.45 6.59
C TYR A 207 -7.86 7.21 8.10
N ASP A 208 -8.04 8.27 8.87
CA ASP A 208 -8.33 8.24 10.31
C ASP A 208 -9.85 8.39 10.52
N PRO A 209 -10.58 7.31 10.88
CA PRO A 209 -12.04 7.38 11.05
C PRO A 209 -12.46 8.24 12.24
N ARG A 210 -11.58 8.49 13.21
CA ARG A 210 -11.87 9.30 14.39
C ARG A 210 -11.89 10.79 14.08
N THR A 211 -11.03 11.26 13.18
CA THR A 211 -10.95 12.69 12.80
C THR A 211 -11.63 13.00 11.46
N GLY A 212 -11.87 11.97 10.65
CA GLY A 212 -12.35 12.12 9.27
C GLY A 212 -11.29 12.62 8.29
N GLU A 213 -10.02 12.73 8.75
CA GLU A 213 -8.89 13.19 7.94
C GLU A 213 -8.32 12.06 7.08
N ALA A 214 -7.88 12.39 5.88
CA ALA A 214 -7.26 11.45 4.97
C ALA A 214 -6.15 12.12 4.12
N GLY A 215 -5.22 11.31 3.62
CA GLY A 215 -4.14 11.76 2.74
C GLY A 215 -3.29 10.60 2.26
N ALA A 216 -2.35 10.85 1.37
CA ALA A 216 -1.49 9.80 0.86
C ALA A 216 -0.04 10.25 0.73
N TYR A 217 0.89 9.36 1.08
CA TYR A 217 2.27 9.42 0.59
C TYR A 217 2.29 9.01 -0.87
N LEU A 218 3.05 9.74 -1.67
CA LEU A 218 3.34 9.42 -3.06
C LEU A 218 4.85 9.45 -3.25
N VAL A 219 5.41 8.34 -3.78
CA VAL A 219 6.86 8.12 -3.87
C VAL A 219 7.21 7.58 -5.26
N PRO A 220 8.11 8.21 -6.02
CA PRO A 220 8.67 7.64 -7.23
C PRO A 220 9.40 6.31 -6.94
N ASN A 221 9.24 5.32 -7.81
CA ASN A 221 9.90 4.03 -7.68
C ASN A 221 11.33 4.06 -8.29
N ALA A 222 12.13 5.03 -7.89
CA ALA A 222 13.47 5.30 -8.42
C ALA A 222 14.45 5.66 -7.30
N ALA A 223 15.74 5.38 -7.50
CA ALA A 223 16.78 5.76 -6.53
C ALA A 223 16.83 7.29 -6.34
N GLY A 224 17.04 7.73 -5.10
CA GLY A 224 17.03 9.15 -4.74
C GLY A 224 15.63 9.78 -4.71
N ALA A 225 14.57 8.95 -4.68
CA ALA A 225 13.20 9.44 -4.61
C ALA A 225 12.93 10.19 -3.31
N GLU A 226 12.18 11.28 -3.44
CA GLU A 226 11.58 12.01 -2.32
C GLU A 226 10.07 11.73 -2.28
N TRP A 227 9.50 11.75 -1.09
CA TRP A 227 8.06 11.60 -0.93
C TRP A 227 7.35 12.95 -0.97
N ARG A 228 6.07 12.92 -1.28
CA ARG A 228 5.18 14.06 -1.15
C ARG A 228 3.83 13.64 -0.58
N ALA A 229 3.21 14.52 0.21
CA ALA A 229 1.83 14.36 0.63
C ALA A 229 0.89 14.83 -0.47
N VAL A 230 -0.13 14.04 -0.77
CA VAL A 230 -1.17 14.40 -1.74
C VAL A 230 -2.56 14.16 -1.15
N SER A 231 -3.55 14.92 -1.64
CA SER A 231 -4.95 14.69 -1.32
C SER A 231 -5.46 13.41 -1.99
N LEU A 232 -6.53 12.82 -1.45
CA LEU A 232 -7.16 11.66 -2.10
C LEU A 232 -7.76 12.01 -3.47
N ALA A 233 -8.20 13.25 -3.67
CA ALA A 233 -8.66 13.72 -4.98
C ALA A 233 -7.52 13.69 -6.01
N THR A 234 -6.34 14.22 -5.67
CA THR A 234 -5.13 14.14 -6.52
C THR A 234 -4.72 12.69 -6.77
N LEU A 235 -4.75 11.85 -5.71
CA LEU A 235 -4.43 10.43 -5.85
C LEU A 235 -5.40 9.72 -6.80
N ARG A 236 -6.70 10.00 -6.70
CA ARG A 236 -7.72 9.41 -7.59
C ARG A 236 -7.45 9.73 -9.06
N GLU A 237 -7.07 10.96 -9.37
CA GLU A 237 -6.72 11.36 -10.74
C GLU A 237 -5.46 10.66 -11.25
N THR A 238 -4.44 10.55 -10.38
CA THR A 238 -3.15 9.97 -10.75
C THR A 238 -3.20 8.43 -10.83
N ALA A 239 -3.81 7.78 -9.83
CA ALA A 239 -3.86 6.31 -9.75
C ALA A 239 -5.03 5.68 -10.52
N GLY A 240 -6.05 6.46 -10.90
CA GLY A 240 -7.29 5.92 -11.48
C GLY A 240 -8.10 5.09 -10.49
N LEU A 241 -8.01 5.42 -9.19
CA LEU A 241 -8.57 4.64 -8.08
C LEU A 241 -9.09 5.57 -6.98
N ASP A 242 -10.37 5.45 -6.63
CA ASP A 242 -10.91 6.05 -5.39
C ASP A 242 -10.68 5.08 -4.23
N VAL A 243 -9.67 5.37 -3.43
CA VAL A 243 -9.19 4.47 -2.36
C VAL A 243 -10.13 4.37 -1.16
N PHE A 244 -10.93 5.40 -0.91
CA PHE A 244 -11.93 5.42 0.16
C PHE A 244 -13.26 6.00 -0.37
N PRO A 245 -14.03 5.20 -1.13
CA PRO A 245 -15.21 5.72 -1.85
C PRO A 245 -16.34 6.18 -0.94
N ALA A 246 -16.36 5.70 0.31
CA ALA A 246 -17.37 6.10 1.29
C ALA A 246 -17.16 7.51 1.86
N LEU A 247 -15.94 8.08 1.74
CA LEU A 247 -15.64 9.39 2.30
C LEU A 247 -16.32 10.53 1.50
N PRO A 248 -16.78 11.58 2.19
CA PRO A 248 -17.24 12.80 1.54
C PRO A 248 -16.13 13.43 0.68
N GLU A 249 -16.48 14.04 -0.44
CA GLU A 249 -15.52 14.72 -1.33
C GLU A 249 -14.73 15.83 -0.62
N ALA A 250 -15.34 16.50 0.36
CA ALA A 250 -14.66 17.50 1.19
C ALA A 250 -13.46 16.91 1.96
N SER A 251 -13.56 15.68 2.48
CA SER A 251 -12.46 14.97 3.14
C SER A 251 -11.37 14.50 2.16
N LYS A 252 -11.73 14.30 0.89
CA LYS A 252 -10.79 13.91 -0.16
C LYS A 252 -10.01 15.08 -0.77
N ALA A 253 -10.54 16.30 -0.66
CA ALA A 253 -9.98 17.48 -1.32
C ALA A 253 -8.68 18.00 -0.69
N LYS A 254 -8.44 17.72 0.59
CA LYS A 254 -7.28 18.19 1.35
C LYS A 254 -6.48 17.02 1.91
N ALA A 255 -5.17 17.05 1.75
CA ALA A 255 -4.30 16.07 2.39
C ALA A 255 -4.23 16.34 3.92
N MET A 256 -4.38 15.28 4.72
CA MET A 256 -4.04 15.33 6.14
C MET A 256 -2.53 15.57 6.33
N ALA A 257 -2.14 16.09 7.48
CA ALA A 257 -0.73 16.14 7.86
C ALA A 257 -0.22 14.72 8.11
N LEU A 258 0.65 14.24 7.22
CA LEU A 258 1.27 12.92 7.34
C LEU A 258 2.56 13.01 8.17
N PRO A 259 2.86 12.01 9.02
CA PRO A 259 4.12 11.97 9.74
C PRO A 259 5.32 11.98 8.79
N GLU A 260 6.36 12.75 9.12
CA GLU A 260 7.65 12.65 8.42
C GLU A 260 8.22 11.23 8.54
N PRO A 261 8.55 10.57 7.41
CA PRO A 261 9.25 9.30 7.44
C PRO A 261 10.64 9.50 8.04
N GLN A 262 10.85 8.95 9.22
CA GLN A 262 12.18 8.94 9.80
C GLN A 262 12.90 7.72 9.22
N GLU A 263 13.89 7.97 8.37
CA GLU A 263 14.80 6.90 7.96
C GLU A 263 15.36 6.27 9.23
N PHE A 264 15.12 4.99 9.39
CA PHE A 264 15.85 4.23 10.39
C PHE A 264 17.32 4.29 9.99
N SER A 265 18.08 5.15 10.63
CA SER A 265 19.41 4.74 10.98
C SER A 265 19.19 3.44 11.75
N ARG A 266 19.25 2.30 11.05
CA ARG A 266 19.49 1.03 11.74
C ARG A 266 20.72 1.35 12.55
N GLY A 267 20.57 1.46 13.88
CA GLY A 267 21.66 1.65 14.82
C GLY A 267 22.58 0.42 14.82
N GLY A 268 23.08 0.13 13.65
CA GLY A 268 24.30 -0.55 13.49
C GLY A 268 25.39 0.49 13.73
N PRO A 269 26.47 0.13 14.38
CA PRO A 269 27.61 1.01 14.56
C PRO A 269 27.93 1.65 13.20
N GLU A 270 27.98 2.99 13.16
CA GLU A 270 28.24 3.78 11.94
C GLU A 270 29.55 3.40 11.28
N SER A 271 30.38 2.64 12.02
CA SER A 271 31.59 1.99 11.53
C SER A 271 31.86 0.70 12.32
N PHE A 272 32.67 -0.19 11.76
CA PHE A 272 33.21 -1.36 12.47
C PHE A 272 33.92 -0.95 13.78
N ALA A 273 34.50 0.25 13.81
CA ALA A 273 35.13 0.82 15.01
C ALA A 273 34.10 1.12 16.13
N ASP A 274 32.89 1.56 15.80
CA ASP A 274 31.84 1.83 16.80
C ASP A 274 31.21 0.53 17.30
N PHE A 275 31.11 -0.50 16.46
CA PHE A 275 30.75 -1.86 16.88
C PHE A 275 31.74 -2.40 17.89
N LEU A 276 33.06 -2.27 17.63
CA LEU A 276 34.10 -2.72 18.56
C LEU A 276 34.07 -1.94 19.88
N LYS A 277 33.84 -0.62 19.85
CA LYS A 277 33.67 0.20 21.08
C LYS A 277 32.48 -0.29 21.90
N GLN A 278 31.31 -0.54 21.26
CA GLN A 278 30.12 -0.99 21.94
C GLN A 278 30.30 -2.38 22.56
N LEU A 279 30.91 -3.29 21.81
CA LEU A 279 31.28 -4.63 22.29
C LEU A 279 32.25 -4.56 23.51
N ALA A 280 33.28 -3.70 23.45
CA ALA A 280 34.22 -3.48 24.56
C ALA A 280 33.49 -2.92 25.80
N VAL A 281 32.57 -1.98 25.67
CA VAL A 281 31.79 -1.46 26.79
C VAL A 281 30.89 -2.52 27.42
N ASP A 282 30.25 -3.36 26.62
CA ASP A 282 29.39 -4.44 27.12
C ASP A 282 30.19 -5.55 27.82
N VAL A 283 31.35 -5.89 27.31
CA VAL A 283 32.30 -6.83 27.97
C VAL A 283 32.77 -6.25 29.30
N LEU A 284 33.20 -4.98 29.35
CA LEU A 284 33.62 -4.31 30.57
C LEU A 284 32.49 -4.23 31.62
N ARG A 285 31.27 -3.96 31.22
CA ARG A 285 30.08 -3.97 32.11
C ARG A 285 29.86 -5.37 32.71
N ARG A 286 29.95 -6.42 31.91
CA ARG A 286 29.81 -7.81 32.40
C ARG A 286 30.91 -8.18 33.39
N LEU A 287 32.16 -7.90 33.05
CA LEU A 287 33.29 -8.15 33.95
C LEU A 287 33.17 -7.36 35.26
N TRP A 288 32.75 -6.09 35.19
CA TRP A 288 32.49 -5.27 36.38
C TRP A 288 31.38 -5.85 37.24
N SER A 289 30.27 -6.30 36.64
CA SER A 289 29.16 -6.89 37.37
C SER A 289 29.53 -8.23 38.05
N GLU A 290 30.42 -9.03 37.41
CA GLU A 290 30.95 -10.28 38.00
C GLU A 290 31.92 -9.99 39.14
N LEU A 291 32.81 -9.02 38.97
CA LEU A 291 33.72 -8.59 40.00
C LEU A 291 32.97 -8.07 41.25
N MET A 292 31.94 -7.24 41.05
CA MET A 292 31.15 -6.71 42.18
C MET A 292 30.35 -7.80 42.89
N ARG A 293 29.87 -8.85 42.17
CA ARG A 293 29.25 -10.03 42.80
C ARG A 293 30.20 -10.92 43.55
N ALA A 294 31.49 -10.90 43.22
CA ALA A 294 32.50 -11.68 43.90
C ALA A 294 33.07 -11.00 45.15
N ILE A 295 32.88 -9.66 45.29
CA ILE A 295 33.39 -8.87 46.38
C ILE A 295 32.28 -8.61 47.46
N PHE A 296 31.02 -8.60 47.04
CA PHE A 296 29.86 -8.41 47.91
C PHE A 296 28.88 -9.60 47.83
#